data_f345a7b6eb7ecc76b94a7c4c26405cc2
#
_entry.id   f345a7b6eb7ecc76b94a7c4c26405cc2
#
_cell.length_a   1.000
_cell.length_b   1.000
_cell.length_c   1.000
_cell.angle_alpha   90.00
_cell.angle_beta   90.00
_cell.angle_gamma   90.00
#
_symmetry.space_group_name_H-M   'P 1'
#
loop_
_entity.id
_entity.type
_entity.pdbx_description
1 polymer ?
#
loop_
_entity_poly.entity_id
_entity_poly.type
_entity_poly.pdbx_seq_one_letter_code
_entity_poly.pdbx_strand_id
1 'polypeptide(L)'
;MAVPLTGSDRLFLGALGTAGDHRLHIALAARLPGPAPTSGELRRLAADSAARAPVLTYRLARGRWAPDPAFDPAHHVVEYRVAPGRDVCAAVVDAVRDNRLRPERPLWSLMAVHGYAEDEHVLCYRVHHAFQDGVGAARIAVRAVLLGRSVPAPDPTVAVRTPVRARMRLLSTGARLAAPSARLRPPPGTAGEAQPGARTFFLRLDVAAVHGIAAATGASVPQVGLAVLAGALRAWNPSRWRKAGRRGTTVSFPLNLNGRLRDGGLGNGTTTMPVVLPCAEPAPRERLRRVMEQTSVGRMAAYRRDRYPVKAPAAVFRLLRWLVSRAFLGRLTVSVIGVSLPLDGCFAVPPTYDTGGGVVSIVHSGTTVVASCVFSAAIAHADRLPGLMEQALDELRREVAR
;
A
#
# COMPACT_ATOMS: atom_id res chain seq x y z
N MET A 1 27.06 -7.21 4.00
CA MET A 1 27.42 -6.96 2.57
C MET A 1 26.46 -5.94 1.97
N ALA A 2 26.93 -5.08 1.05
CA ALA A 2 26.11 -4.05 0.43
C ALA A 2 25.27 -4.64 -0.73
N VAL A 3 24.00 -4.21 -0.80
CA VAL A 3 23.00 -4.72 -1.73
C VAL A 3 22.67 -3.65 -2.79
N PRO A 4 22.74 -3.91 -4.10
CA PRO A 4 22.45 -2.93 -5.14
C PRO A 4 20.98 -2.48 -5.08
N LEU A 5 20.70 -1.21 -5.40
CA LEU A 5 19.33 -0.73 -5.58
C LEU A 5 18.65 -1.37 -6.79
N THR A 6 17.41 -1.76 -6.62
CA THR A 6 16.53 -2.15 -7.74
C THR A 6 16.07 -0.93 -8.53
N GLY A 7 15.44 -1.16 -9.69
CA GLY A 7 14.79 -0.08 -10.43
C GLY A 7 13.63 0.54 -9.67
N SER A 8 12.88 -0.26 -8.93
CA SER A 8 11.79 0.22 -8.08
C SER A 8 12.31 1.08 -6.93
N ASP A 9 13.42 0.67 -6.27
CA ASP A 9 14.05 1.50 -5.23
C ASP A 9 14.45 2.87 -5.79
N ARG A 10 15.09 2.91 -6.96
CA ARG A 10 15.49 4.16 -7.64
C ARG A 10 14.30 5.01 -8.05
N LEU A 11 13.17 4.40 -8.42
CA LEU A 11 11.94 5.09 -8.73
C LEU A 11 11.44 5.86 -7.49
N PHE A 12 11.36 5.20 -6.35
CA PHE A 12 10.91 5.81 -5.10
C PHE A 12 11.94 6.79 -4.50
N LEU A 13 13.22 6.63 -4.79
CA LEU A 13 14.28 7.55 -4.34
C LEU A 13 14.52 8.74 -5.25
N GLY A 14 13.92 8.80 -6.44
CA GLY A 14 14.25 9.84 -7.40
C GLY A 14 13.12 10.30 -8.31
N ALA A 15 12.11 9.47 -8.58
CA ALA A 15 11.04 9.83 -9.52
C ALA A 15 9.77 10.28 -8.81
N LEU A 16 9.45 9.66 -7.69
CA LEU A 16 8.25 9.97 -6.89
C LEU A 16 8.60 10.81 -5.65
N GLY A 17 9.88 10.97 -5.31
CA GLY A 17 10.34 11.73 -4.17
C GLY A 17 11.82 11.48 -3.86
N THR A 18 12.24 11.78 -2.65
CA THR A 18 13.58 11.57 -2.12
C THR A 18 13.52 10.71 -0.86
N ALA A 19 14.66 10.27 -0.35
CA ALA A 19 14.72 9.48 0.90
C ALA A 19 14.15 10.22 2.12
N GLY A 20 14.14 11.57 2.11
CA GLY A 20 13.53 12.41 3.15
C GLY A 20 12.07 12.78 2.90
N ASP A 21 11.46 12.31 1.80
CA ASP A 21 10.09 12.68 1.44
C ASP A 21 9.07 11.87 2.25
N HIS A 22 8.43 12.51 3.23
CA HIS A 22 7.41 11.88 4.09
C HIS A 22 6.18 11.37 3.32
N ARG A 23 5.91 11.89 2.12
CA ARG A 23 4.80 11.42 1.26
C ARG A 23 4.99 9.97 0.78
N LEU A 24 6.23 9.48 0.82
CA LEU A 24 6.58 8.11 0.47
C LEU A 24 6.69 7.18 1.69
N HIS A 25 6.32 7.66 2.86
CA HIS A 25 6.19 6.79 4.02
C HIS A 25 4.93 5.93 3.89
N ILE A 26 5.10 4.67 4.24
CA ILE A 26 4.00 3.73 4.45
C ILE A 26 4.08 3.22 5.87
N ALA A 27 2.95 2.88 6.45
CA ALA A 27 2.94 2.30 7.78
C ALA A 27 1.91 1.17 7.89
N LEU A 28 2.21 0.22 8.77
CA LEU A 28 1.25 -0.74 9.29
C LEU A 28 1.07 -0.47 10.77
N ALA A 29 -0.17 -0.21 11.17
CA ALA A 29 -0.56 0.11 12.53
C ALA A 29 -1.43 -1.01 13.09
N ALA A 30 -1.23 -1.34 14.36
CA ALA A 30 -2.03 -2.30 15.10
C ALA A 30 -2.48 -1.66 16.42
N ARG A 31 -3.77 -1.69 16.70
CA ARG A 31 -4.34 -1.32 17.99
C ARG A 31 -4.08 -2.46 18.96
N LEU A 32 -3.53 -2.12 20.08
CA LEU A 32 -3.16 -3.08 21.14
C LEU A 32 -3.79 -2.66 22.46
N PRO A 33 -4.32 -3.61 23.24
CA PRO A 33 -4.84 -3.31 24.57
C PRO A 33 -3.70 -3.01 25.55
N GLY A 34 -4.05 -2.28 26.59
CA GLY A 34 -3.16 -1.94 27.69
C GLY A 34 -2.40 -0.61 27.47
N PRO A 35 -1.61 -0.21 28.46
CA PRO A 35 -0.86 1.04 28.43
C PRO A 35 0.18 1.05 27.31
N ALA A 36 0.50 2.22 26.81
CA ALA A 36 1.56 2.38 25.81
C ALA A 36 2.93 1.97 26.39
N PRO A 37 3.78 1.35 25.58
CA PRO A 37 5.13 1.04 25.99
C PRO A 37 5.90 2.34 26.30
N THR A 38 6.69 2.33 27.34
CA THR A 38 7.61 3.42 27.65
C THR A 38 8.65 3.56 26.54
N SER A 39 9.29 4.72 26.45
CA SER A 39 10.38 4.96 25.48
C SER A 39 11.52 3.94 25.63
N GLY A 40 11.78 3.43 26.87
CA GLY A 40 12.78 2.38 27.13
C GLY A 40 12.36 1.02 26.59
N GLU A 41 11.09 0.64 26.75
CA GLU A 41 10.54 -0.61 26.22
C GLU A 41 10.46 -0.56 24.68
N LEU A 42 10.09 0.58 24.12
CA LEU A 42 10.05 0.76 22.68
C LEU A 42 11.46 0.64 22.07
N ARG A 43 12.49 1.17 22.73
CA ARG A 43 13.89 1.02 22.30
C ARG A 43 14.36 -0.44 22.38
N ARG A 44 14.01 -1.16 23.43
CA ARG A 44 14.29 -2.61 23.54
C ARG A 44 13.61 -3.37 22.42
N LEU A 45 12.34 -3.10 22.16
CA LEU A 45 11.59 -3.72 21.05
C LEU A 45 12.26 -3.45 19.70
N ALA A 46 12.73 -2.22 19.47
CA ALA A 46 13.44 -1.85 18.23
C ALA A 46 14.78 -2.60 18.11
N ALA A 47 15.56 -2.70 19.20
CA ALA A 47 16.81 -3.44 19.23
C ALA A 47 16.60 -4.93 18.95
N ASP A 48 15.66 -5.53 19.65
CA ASP A 48 15.29 -6.94 19.49
C ASP A 48 14.78 -7.26 18.09
N SER A 49 13.98 -6.35 17.52
CA SER A 49 13.48 -6.48 16.15
C SER A 49 14.62 -6.42 15.13
N ALA A 50 15.60 -5.53 15.34
CA ALA A 50 16.77 -5.42 14.47
C ALA A 50 17.69 -6.64 14.56
N ALA A 51 17.84 -7.23 15.76
CA ALA A 51 18.59 -8.48 15.94
C ALA A 51 17.93 -9.66 15.21
N ARG A 52 16.58 -9.70 15.19
CA ARG A 52 15.81 -10.75 14.48
C ARG A 52 15.65 -10.51 13.00
N ALA A 53 15.73 -9.27 12.55
CA ALA A 53 15.57 -8.85 11.15
C ALA A 53 16.73 -7.94 10.73
N PRO A 54 17.86 -8.49 10.26
CA PRO A 54 19.06 -7.71 9.92
C PRO A 54 18.82 -6.60 8.90
N VAL A 55 17.77 -6.69 8.07
CA VAL A 55 17.36 -5.62 7.15
C VAL A 55 17.18 -4.29 7.86
N LEU A 56 16.74 -4.28 9.11
CA LEU A 56 16.48 -3.07 9.88
C LEU A 56 17.75 -2.26 10.19
N THR A 57 18.93 -2.85 10.04
CA THR A 57 20.22 -2.16 10.20
C THR A 57 20.75 -1.57 8.89
N TYR A 58 20.05 -1.76 7.75
CA TYR A 58 20.54 -1.29 6.45
C TYR A 58 20.14 0.16 6.19
N ARG A 59 21.07 0.96 5.66
CA ARG A 59 20.83 2.34 5.22
C ARG A 59 21.21 2.55 3.76
N LEU A 60 20.77 3.66 3.20
CA LEU A 60 21.20 4.08 1.87
C LEU A 60 22.62 4.68 1.97
N ALA A 61 23.58 4.02 1.34
CA ALA A 61 24.97 4.47 1.31
C ALA A 61 25.55 4.34 -0.10
N ARG A 62 26.06 5.43 -0.66
CA ARG A 62 26.71 5.45 -2.00
C ARG A 62 25.88 4.75 -3.09
N GLY A 63 24.56 4.96 -3.09
CA GLY A 63 23.64 4.39 -4.06
C GLY A 63 23.39 2.88 -3.92
N ARG A 64 23.61 2.32 -2.74
CA ARG A 64 23.37 0.92 -2.36
C ARG A 64 22.74 0.86 -0.98
N TRP A 65 22.07 -0.24 -0.68
CA TRP A 65 21.72 -0.61 0.68
C TRP A 65 22.93 -1.28 1.36
N ALA A 66 23.36 -0.75 2.50
CA ALA A 66 24.48 -1.30 3.26
C ALA A 66 24.18 -1.30 4.76
N PRO A 67 24.72 -2.24 5.53
CA PRO A 67 24.61 -2.18 6.99
C PRO A 67 25.12 -0.84 7.52
N ASP A 68 24.43 -0.27 8.48
CA ASP A 68 24.86 0.94 9.17
C ASP A 68 25.78 0.56 10.33
N PRO A 69 27.07 0.92 10.30
CA PRO A 69 28.01 0.61 11.39
C PRO A 69 27.69 1.38 12.68
N ALA A 70 26.93 2.47 12.57
CA ALA A 70 26.49 3.31 13.69
C ALA A 70 25.00 3.14 13.99
N PHE A 71 24.44 1.94 13.70
CA PHE A 71 23.04 1.67 14.00
C PHE A 71 22.76 1.79 15.49
N ASP A 72 21.81 2.65 15.84
CA ASP A 72 21.34 2.85 17.20
C ASP A 72 19.79 2.78 17.21
N PRO A 73 19.18 1.78 17.89
CA PRO A 73 17.73 1.63 17.96
C PRO A 73 17.02 2.85 18.56
N ALA A 74 17.70 3.67 19.38
CA ALA A 74 17.11 4.88 19.97
C ALA A 74 16.65 5.90 18.91
N HIS A 75 17.28 5.87 17.74
CA HIS A 75 16.91 6.77 16.64
C HIS A 75 15.72 6.27 15.79
N HIS A 76 15.22 5.09 16.10
CA HIS A 76 14.15 4.42 15.35
C HIS A 76 12.85 4.28 16.14
N VAL A 77 12.74 5.00 17.26
CA VAL A 77 11.54 4.97 18.10
C VAL A 77 10.93 6.36 18.23
N VAL A 78 9.61 6.40 18.24
CA VAL A 78 8.82 7.64 18.38
C VAL A 78 7.67 7.35 19.35
N GLU A 79 7.58 8.16 20.39
CA GLU A 79 6.41 8.24 21.24
C GLU A 79 5.58 9.45 20.77
N TYR A 80 4.30 9.22 20.47
CA TYR A 80 3.40 10.26 19.96
C TYR A 80 2.12 10.28 20.77
N ARG A 81 2.06 11.24 21.67
CA ARG A 81 0.91 11.44 22.55
C ARG A 81 -0.11 12.37 21.92
N VAL A 82 -1.38 12.01 21.99
CA VAL A 82 -2.50 12.81 21.49
C VAL A 82 -3.52 13.07 22.60
N ALA A 83 -4.41 14.03 22.37
CA ALA A 83 -5.49 14.35 23.30
C ALA A 83 -6.51 13.18 23.38
N PRO A 84 -7.15 13.00 24.55
CA PRO A 84 -8.24 12.03 24.73
C PRO A 84 -9.36 12.25 23.71
N GLY A 85 -9.96 11.16 23.21
CA GLY A 85 -11.05 11.20 22.24
C GLY A 85 -10.64 11.57 20.80
N ARG A 86 -9.34 11.77 20.54
CA ARG A 86 -8.84 11.95 19.16
C ARG A 86 -9.09 10.67 18.35
N ASP A 87 -9.57 10.83 17.10
CA ASP A 87 -9.68 9.68 16.19
C ASP A 87 -8.32 9.00 16.00
N VAL A 88 -8.26 7.71 16.26
CA VAL A 88 -7.02 6.94 16.30
C VAL A 88 -6.34 6.86 14.94
N CYS A 89 -7.12 6.74 13.86
CA CYS A 89 -6.56 6.65 12.51
C CYS A 89 -5.98 8.00 12.09
N ALA A 90 -6.66 9.11 12.40
CA ALA A 90 -6.15 10.46 12.18
C ALA A 90 -4.87 10.70 12.99
N ALA A 91 -4.84 10.30 14.27
CA ALA A 91 -3.66 10.42 15.14
C ALA A 91 -2.44 9.69 14.55
N VAL A 92 -2.61 8.49 14.02
CA VAL A 92 -1.52 7.73 13.37
C VAL A 92 -1.07 8.40 12.08
N VAL A 93 -1.99 8.94 11.28
CA VAL A 93 -1.63 9.70 10.07
C VAL A 93 -0.81 10.94 10.43
N ASP A 94 -1.21 11.69 11.46
CA ASP A 94 -0.48 12.86 11.95
C ASP A 94 0.92 12.44 12.44
N ALA A 95 1.01 11.41 13.28
CA ALA A 95 2.28 10.87 13.75
C ALA A 95 3.24 10.48 12.62
N VAL A 96 2.73 9.84 11.56
CA VAL A 96 3.52 9.46 10.37
C VAL A 96 4.00 10.69 9.61
N ARG A 97 3.22 11.76 9.54
CA ARG A 97 3.55 13.00 8.80
C ARG A 97 4.50 13.90 9.56
N ASP A 98 4.28 14.08 10.86
CA ASP A 98 5.01 15.02 11.70
C ASP A 98 6.45 14.56 11.97
N ASN A 99 6.67 13.25 11.99
CA ASN A 99 7.98 12.67 12.26
C ASN A 99 8.67 12.28 10.96
N ARG A 100 9.78 12.93 10.61
CA ARG A 100 10.52 12.61 9.39
C ARG A 100 11.55 11.51 9.64
N LEU A 101 11.69 10.60 8.68
CA LEU A 101 12.81 9.66 8.64
C LEU A 101 14.07 10.41 8.18
N ARG A 102 15.21 10.09 8.79
CA ARG A 102 16.50 10.70 8.44
C ARG A 102 17.15 9.91 7.31
N PRO A 103 17.46 10.55 6.16
CA PRO A 103 17.98 9.85 4.97
C PRO A 103 19.33 9.15 5.18
N GLU A 104 20.13 9.62 6.13
CA GLU A 104 21.44 9.06 6.48
C GLU A 104 21.37 7.81 7.35
N ARG A 105 20.19 7.44 7.84
CA ARG A 105 19.93 6.28 8.72
C ARG A 105 19.08 5.23 8.01
N PRO A 106 18.90 4.04 8.61
CA PRO A 106 17.85 3.08 8.15
C PRO A 106 16.47 3.75 8.09
N LEU A 107 15.77 3.56 6.98
CA LEU A 107 14.57 4.34 6.65
C LEU A 107 13.29 3.71 7.25
N TRP A 108 13.27 3.51 8.56
CA TRP A 108 12.12 2.98 9.30
C TRP A 108 12.03 3.55 10.72
N SER A 109 10.88 3.39 11.38
CA SER A 109 10.70 3.62 12.82
C SER A 109 9.56 2.80 13.39
N LEU A 110 9.63 2.51 14.69
CA LEU A 110 8.52 2.08 15.52
C LEU A 110 7.94 3.30 16.23
N MET A 111 6.61 3.41 16.22
CA MET A 111 5.91 4.52 16.84
C MET A 111 4.86 3.97 17.80
N ALA A 112 4.83 4.48 19.02
CA ALA A 112 3.73 4.27 19.96
C ALA A 112 2.83 5.51 19.95
N VAL A 113 1.61 5.38 19.43
CA VAL A 113 0.61 6.44 19.44
C VAL A 113 -0.39 6.16 20.54
N HIS A 114 -0.54 7.09 21.51
CA HIS A 114 -1.36 6.87 22.69
C HIS A 114 -1.97 8.16 23.23
N GLY A 115 -2.78 8.04 24.27
CA GLY A 115 -3.45 9.15 24.95
C GLY A 115 -4.88 9.39 24.45
N TYR A 116 -5.29 8.82 23.34
CA TYR A 116 -6.66 8.89 22.82
C TYR A 116 -7.64 8.05 23.65
N ALA A 117 -7.17 7.01 24.30
CA ALA A 117 -7.86 6.12 25.23
C ALA A 117 -6.93 5.76 26.40
N GLU A 118 -7.50 5.29 27.54
CA GLU A 118 -6.73 4.96 28.74
C GLU A 118 -6.00 3.60 28.61
N ASP A 119 -6.71 2.57 28.14
CA ASP A 119 -6.23 1.19 28.11
C ASP A 119 -5.99 0.68 26.68
N GLU A 120 -5.57 1.57 25.81
CA GLU A 120 -5.28 1.20 24.42
C GLU A 120 -4.21 2.12 23.83
N HIS A 121 -3.34 1.53 23.02
CA HIS A 121 -2.36 2.26 22.22
C HIS A 121 -2.25 1.66 20.82
N VAL A 122 -1.63 2.39 19.93
CA VAL A 122 -1.26 1.89 18.60
C VAL A 122 0.24 1.69 18.52
N LEU A 123 0.65 0.48 18.17
CA LEU A 123 2.02 0.23 17.70
C LEU A 123 2.04 0.33 16.17
N CYS A 124 2.83 1.26 15.66
CA CYS A 124 2.92 1.55 14.24
C CYS A 124 4.35 1.29 13.73
N TYR A 125 4.50 0.38 12.77
CA TYR A 125 5.73 0.20 12.02
C TYR A 125 5.67 1.05 10.76
N ARG A 126 6.50 2.08 10.69
CA ARG A 126 6.59 3.00 9.56
C ARG A 126 7.89 2.81 8.80
N VAL A 127 7.83 2.93 7.48
CA VAL A 127 8.98 2.74 6.60
C VAL A 127 8.86 3.61 5.33
N HIS A 128 9.99 4.02 4.77
CA HIS A 128 10.02 4.64 3.44
C HIS A 128 9.82 3.59 2.35
N HIS A 129 8.98 3.86 1.37
CA HIS A 129 8.56 2.88 0.34
C HIS A 129 9.69 2.37 -0.57
N ALA A 130 10.83 3.07 -0.63
CA ALA A 130 12.02 2.56 -1.30
C ALA A 130 12.75 1.50 -0.46
N PHE A 131 12.67 1.61 0.87
CA PHE A 131 13.35 0.69 1.78
C PHE A 131 12.63 -0.65 1.88
N GLN A 132 11.29 -0.61 1.89
CA GLN A 132 10.43 -1.80 1.86
C GLN A 132 9.13 -1.50 1.11
N ASP A 133 8.61 -2.50 0.41
CA ASP A 133 7.23 -2.45 -0.07
C ASP A 133 6.23 -2.87 1.03
N GLY A 134 4.93 -2.76 0.74
CA GLY A 134 3.88 -3.05 1.70
C GLY A 134 3.92 -4.50 2.24
N VAL A 135 4.32 -5.48 1.42
CA VAL A 135 4.43 -6.89 1.84
C VAL A 135 5.68 -7.08 2.71
N GLY A 136 6.81 -6.47 2.34
CA GLY A 136 8.03 -6.46 3.13
C GLY A 136 7.82 -5.81 4.50
N ALA A 137 7.16 -4.64 4.52
CA ALA A 137 6.82 -3.93 5.74
C ALA A 137 5.90 -4.75 6.66
N ALA A 138 4.82 -5.34 6.11
CA ALA A 138 3.91 -6.19 6.87
C ALA A 138 4.62 -7.43 7.42
N ARG A 139 5.51 -8.05 6.63
CA ARG A 139 6.31 -9.20 7.09
C ARG A 139 7.21 -8.84 8.28
N ILE A 140 7.89 -7.71 8.23
CA ILE A 140 8.75 -7.24 9.34
C ILE A 140 7.89 -6.90 10.56
N ALA A 141 6.83 -6.11 10.39
CA ALA A 141 5.94 -5.73 11.47
C ALA A 141 5.35 -6.97 12.19
N VAL A 142 4.84 -7.94 11.42
CA VAL A 142 4.25 -9.15 12.00
C VAL A 142 5.30 -10.07 12.58
N ARG A 143 6.33 -10.46 11.80
CA ARG A 143 7.26 -11.51 12.25
C ARG A 143 8.27 -11.02 13.28
N ALA A 144 8.96 -9.90 13.00
CA ALA A 144 10.06 -9.45 13.86
C ALA A 144 9.55 -8.63 15.05
N VAL A 145 8.59 -7.73 14.83
CA VAL A 145 8.11 -6.81 15.85
C VAL A 145 7.07 -7.48 16.75
N LEU A 146 5.96 -8.00 16.18
CA LEU A 146 4.84 -8.51 16.98
C LEU A 146 5.05 -9.94 17.46
N LEU A 147 5.64 -10.83 16.65
CA LEU A 147 5.82 -12.25 16.99
C LEU A 147 7.22 -12.59 17.54
N GLY A 148 8.16 -11.66 17.50
CA GLY A 148 9.54 -11.93 17.91
C GLY A 148 10.24 -13.04 17.13
N ARG A 149 9.84 -13.28 15.85
CA ARG A 149 10.39 -14.32 14.98
C ARG A 149 11.45 -13.77 14.05
N SER A 150 12.48 -14.56 13.76
CA SER A 150 13.55 -14.15 12.84
C SER A 150 13.08 -14.02 11.40
N VAL A 151 13.71 -13.08 10.69
CA VAL A 151 13.60 -12.86 9.27
C VAL A 151 14.99 -12.97 8.67
N PRO A 152 15.18 -13.71 7.55
CA PRO A 152 16.49 -13.88 6.94
C PRO A 152 17.15 -12.54 6.58
N ALA A 153 18.48 -12.53 6.56
CA ALA A 153 19.22 -11.38 6.05
C ALA A 153 18.96 -11.19 4.54
N PRO A 154 19.03 -9.95 4.03
CA PRO A 154 18.91 -9.70 2.60
C PRO A 154 19.98 -10.43 1.80
N ASP A 155 19.58 -11.17 0.76
CA ASP A 155 20.52 -11.84 -0.14
C ASP A 155 21.09 -10.84 -1.17
N PRO A 156 22.40 -10.57 -1.15
CA PRO A 156 23.04 -9.68 -2.11
C PRO A 156 23.19 -10.28 -3.52
N THR A 157 23.04 -11.62 -3.65
CA THR A 157 23.33 -12.36 -4.88
C THR A 157 22.12 -12.48 -5.80
N VAL A 158 20.92 -12.10 -5.35
CA VAL A 158 19.72 -12.13 -6.18
C VAL A 158 19.94 -11.34 -7.46
N ALA A 159 20.19 -12.08 -8.54
CA ALA A 159 20.55 -11.53 -9.84
C ALA A 159 19.33 -10.84 -10.46
N VAL A 160 19.46 -9.53 -10.63
CA VAL A 160 18.47 -8.74 -11.36
C VAL A 160 18.80 -8.86 -12.85
N ARG A 161 18.25 -9.85 -13.54
CA ARG A 161 18.31 -9.94 -15.00
C ARG A 161 17.03 -9.37 -15.59
N THR A 162 17.14 -8.50 -16.60
CA THR A 162 15.97 -7.98 -17.30
C THR A 162 15.99 -8.46 -18.76
N PRO A 163 15.32 -9.57 -19.08
CA PRO A 163 15.18 -10.02 -20.47
C PRO A 163 14.51 -8.95 -21.33
N VAL A 164 14.84 -8.89 -22.62
CA VAL A 164 14.24 -7.94 -23.56
C VAL A 164 12.69 -8.00 -23.53
N ARG A 165 12.14 -9.22 -23.45
CA ARG A 165 10.68 -9.44 -23.31
C ARG A 165 10.08 -8.75 -22.06
N ALA A 166 10.80 -8.72 -20.94
CA ALA A 166 10.36 -8.04 -19.73
C ALA A 166 10.31 -6.51 -19.90
N ARG A 167 11.24 -5.93 -20.69
CA ARG A 167 11.24 -4.49 -21.03
C ARG A 167 10.03 -4.12 -21.87
N MET A 168 9.71 -4.91 -22.90
CA MET A 168 8.52 -4.70 -23.76
C MET A 168 7.22 -4.79 -22.94
N ARG A 169 7.13 -5.72 -22.03
CA ARG A 169 5.96 -5.84 -21.13
C ARG A 169 5.85 -4.70 -20.12
N LEU A 170 6.96 -4.14 -19.67
CA LEU A 170 6.95 -2.96 -18.83
C LEU A 170 6.37 -1.75 -19.60
N LEU A 171 6.77 -1.56 -20.86
CA LEU A 171 6.24 -0.51 -21.73
C LEU A 171 4.74 -0.70 -22.00
N SER A 172 4.28 -1.92 -22.28
CA SER A 172 2.87 -2.21 -22.49
C SER A 172 2.03 -1.98 -21.22
N THR A 173 2.57 -2.30 -20.05
CA THR A 173 1.93 -1.98 -18.75
C THR A 173 1.85 -0.48 -18.53
N GLY A 174 2.95 0.23 -18.78
CA GLY A 174 2.99 1.69 -18.72
C GLY A 174 1.95 2.33 -19.64
N ALA A 175 1.84 1.87 -20.90
CA ALA A 175 0.85 2.35 -21.85
C ALA A 175 -0.61 2.12 -21.37
N ARG A 176 -0.91 0.95 -20.83
CA ARG A 176 -2.25 0.65 -20.26
C ARG A 176 -2.57 1.54 -19.06
N LEU A 177 -1.60 1.72 -18.19
CA LEU A 177 -1.74 2.63 -17.06
C LEU A 177 -1.75 4.10 -17.55
N ALA A 178 -1.13 4.46 -18.66
CA ALA A 178 -1.15 5.78 -19.25
C ALA A 178 -2.46 6.12 -19.98
N ALA A 179 -3.32 5.14 -20.24
CA ALA A 179 -4.57 5.38 -20.95
C ALA A 179 -5.49 6.38 -20.21
N PRO A 180 -6.22 7.25 -20.93
CA PRO A 180 -7.18 8.17 -20.32
C PRO A 180 -8.29 7.48 -19.51
N SER A 181 -8.61 6.21 -19.82
CA SER A 181 -9.55 5.38 -19.08
C SER A 181 -9.08 5.05 -17.66
N ALA A 182 -7.78 5.10 -17.40
CA ALA A 182 -7.22 4.81 -16.08
C ALA A 182 -7.27 6.02 -15.12
N ARG A 183 -7.62 7.22 -15.59
CA ARG A 183 -7.71 8.40 -14.73
C ARG A 183 -8.97 8.36 -13.88
N LEU A 184 -8.83 8.57 -12.59
CA LEU A 184 -9.94 8.81 -11.68
C LEU A 184 -10.55 10.18 -12.03
N ARG A 185 -11.85 10.22 -12.29
CA ARG A 185 -12.55 11.46 -12.65
C ARG A 185 -13.73 11.66 -11.69
N PRO A 186 -13.78 12.80 -10.99
CA PRO A 186 -14.92 13.14 -10.15
C PRO A 186 -16.19 13.31 -10.98
N PRO A 187 -17.36 13.32 -10.34
CA PRO A 187 -18.63 13.64 -10.98
C PRO A 187 -18.57 15.02 -11.68
N PRO A 188 -19.29 15.21 -12.79
CA PRO A 188 -19.34 16.50 -13.47
C PRO A 188 -20.01 17.57 -12.58
N GLY A 189 -19.63 18.84 -12.76
CA GLY A 189 -20.15 19.96 -11.97
C GLY A 189 -19.50 20.12 -10.57
N THR A 190 -18.52 19.30 -10.23
CA THR A 190 -17.83 19.29 -8.94
C THR A 190 -16.40 19.84 -9.03
N ALA A 191 -16.15 20.79 -9.91
CA ALA A 191 -14.88 21.50 -9.97
C ALA A 191 -14.70 22.29 -8.67
N GLY A 192 -14.16 21.66 -7.63
CA GLY A 192 -13.67 22.35 -6.44
C GLY A 192 -12.34 23.02 -6.75
N GLU A 193 -12.04 24.08 -6.03
CA GLU A 193 -10.70 24.68 -6.04
C GLU A 193 -9.67 23.60 -5.77
N ALA A 194 -8.64 23.54 -6.62
CA ALA A 194 -7.56 22.60 -6.49
C ALA A 194 -6.76 22.90 -5.23
N GLN A 195 -7.16 22.28 -4.12
CA GLN A 195 -6.41 22.40 -2.87
C GLN A 195 -5.18 21.49 -2.91
N PRO A 196 -4.01 21.99 -2.53
CA PRO A 196 -2.83 21.15 -2.39
C PRO A 196 -3.01 20.16 -1.24
N GLY A 197 -2.41 18.98 -1.35
CA GLY A 197 -2.42 17.97 -0.31
C GLY A 197 -3.27 16.74 -0.61
N ALA A 198 -3.39 15.90 0.38
CA ALA A 198 -4.16 14.65 0.32
C ALA A 198 -5.10 14.53 1.53
N ARG A 199 -6.27 13.97 1.28
CA ARG A 199 -7.25 13.59 2.32
C ARG A 199 -7.18 12.09 2.54
N THR A 200 -7.21 11.68 3.80
CA THR A 200 -7.17 10.27 4.20
C THR A 200 -8.47 9.91 4.91
N PHE A 201 -9.04 8.79 4.51
CA PHE A 201 -10.26 8.23 5.07
C PHE A 201 -10.01 6.76 5.43
N PHE A 202 -10.64 6.30 6.49
CA PHE A 202 -10.58 4.91 6.91
C PHE A 202 -11.99 4.34 6.97
N LEU A 203 -12.11 3.09 6.55
CA LEU A 203 -13.37 2.36 6.55
C LEU A 203 -13.12 0.94 7.07
N ARG A 204 -13.82 0.56 8.12
CA ARG A 204 -13.88 -0.83 8.58
C ARG A 204 -15.05 -1.52 7.88
N LEU A 205 -14.74 -2.48 7.03
CA LEU A 205 -15.74 -3.30 6.36
C LEU A 205 -16.24 -4.41 7.30
N ASP A 206 -17.51 -4.82 7.14
CA ASP A 206 -18.06 -5.96 7.84
C ASP A 206 -17.32 -7.25 7.44
N VAL A 207 -16.56 -7.78 8.39
CA VAL A 207 -15.71 -8.96 8.22
C VAL A 207 -16.55 -10.19 7.88
N ALA A 208 -17.70 -10.37 8.55
CA ALA A 208 -18.58 -11.52 8.32
C ALA A 208 -19.17 -11.46 6.90
N ALA A 209 -19.58 -10.27 6.43
CA ALA A 209 -20.07 -10.09 5.06
C ALA A 209 -18.97 -10.38 4.04
N VAL A 210 -17.76 -9.86 4.22
CA VAL A 210 -16.64 -10.09 3.29
C VAL A 210 -16.27 -11.57 3.22
N HIS A 211 -16.14 -12.26 4.36
CA HIS A 211 -15.78 -13.67 4.42
C HIS A 211 -16.92 -14.55 3.93
N GLY A 212 -18.19 -14.20 4.24
CA GLY A 212 -19.36 -14.91 3.74
C GLY A 212 -19.47 -14.87 2.22
N ILE A 213 -19.25 -13.69 1.61
CA ILE A 213 -19.19 -13.55 0.15
C ILE A 213 -18.05 -14.38 -0.43
N ALA A 214 -16.86 -14.29 0.18
CA ALA A 214 -15.69 -15.04 -0.27
C ALA A 214 -15.95 -16.55 -0.27
N ALA A 215 -16.53 -17.09 0.81
CA ALA A 215 -16.87 -18.49 0.95
C ALA A 215 -17.94 -18.94 -0.06
N ALA A 216 -19.01 -18.16 -0.24
CA ALA A 216 -20.12 -18.50 -1.13
C ALA A 216 -19.77 -18.43 -2.62
N THR A 217 -18.76 -17.62 -2.99
CA THR A 217 -18.40 -17.39 -4.42
C THR A 217 -17.06 -18.01 -4.83
N GLY A 218 -16.27 -18.50 -3.88
CA GLY A 218 -14.89 -18.92 -4.12
C GLY A 218 -13.93 -17.76 -4.38
N ALA A 219 -14.37 -16.51 -4.14
CA ALA A 219 -13.51 -15.33 -4.26
C ALA A 219 -12.57 -15.22 -3.07
N SER A 220 -11.42 -14.60 -3.27
CA SER A 220 -10.55 -14.16 -2.18
C SER A 220 -11.00 -12.80 -1.60
N VAL A 221 -10.64 -12.51 -0.34
CA VAL A 221 -10.89 -11.19 0.29
C VAL A 221 -10.41 -10.02 -0.59
N PRO A 222 -9.20 -10.07 -1.19
CA PRO A 222 -8.78 -9.07 -2.17
C PRO A 222 -9.75 -8.86 -3.34
N GLN A 223 -10.31 -9.94 -3.87
CA GLN A 223 -11.25 -9.88 -5.00
C GLN A 223 -12.58 -9.27 -4.61
N VAL A 224 -13.09 -9.60 -3.43
CA VAL A 224 -14.28 -8.96 -2.85
C VAL A 224 -14.04 -7.46 -2.68
N GLY A 225 -12.91 -7.05 -2.09
CA GLY A 225 -12.55 -5.64 -1.93
C GLY A 225 -12.46 -4.86 -3.25
N LEU A 226 -11.90 -5.47 -4.30
CA LEU A 226 -11.86 -4.86 -5.64
C LEU A 226 -13.26 -4.72 -6.26
N ALA A 227 -14.15 -5.70 -6.07
CA ALA A 227 -15.52 -5.66 -6.58
C ALA A 227 -16.36 -4.61 -5.84
N VAL A 228 -16.20 -4.50 -4.52
CA VAL A 228 -16.80 -3.46 -3.69
C VAL A 228 -16.35 -2.06 -4.14
N LEU A 229 -15.05 -1.87 -4.34
CA LEU A 229 -14.52 -0.61 -4.86
C LEU A 229 -15.05 -0.29 -6.26
N ALA A 230 -15.22 -1.27 -7.13
CA ALA A 230 -15.84 -1.08 -8.45
C ALA A 230 -17.29 -0.59 -8.33
N GLY A 231 -18.07 -1.14 -7.40
CA GLY A 231 -19.44 -0.70 -7.09
C GLY A 231 -19.48 0.73 -6.54
N ALA A 232 -18.61 1.03 -5.59
CA ALA A 232 -18.47 2.37 -5.03
C ALA A 232 -18.14 3.42 -6.10
N LEU A 233 -17.17 3.15 -6.97
CA LEU A 233 -16.81 4.05 -8.08
C LEU A 233 -17.94 4.19 -9.10
N ARG A 234 -18.75 3.14 -9.31
CA ARG A 234 -19.96 3.20 -10.12
C ARG A 234 -20.96 4.20 -9.53
N ALA A 235 -21.26 4.06 -8.25
CA ALA A 235 -22.20 4.92 -7.54
C ALA A 235 -21.68 6.37 -7.39
N TRP A 236 -20.35 6.53 -7.24
CA TRP A 236 -19.72 7.84 -7.10
C TRP A 236 -19.83 8.70 -8.37
N ASN A 237 -19.74 8.10 -9.57
CA ASN A 237 -19.86 8.83 -10.84
C ASN A 237 -20.70 8.03 -11.85
N PRO A 238 -22.03 7.92 -11.65
CA PRO A 238 -22.88 7.08 -12.50
C PRO A 238 -22.98 7.56 -13.94
N SER A 239 -22.88 8.86 -14.19
CA SER A 239 -22.94 9.44 -15.55
C SER A 239 -21.78 9.01 -16.44
N ARG A 240 -20.61 8.75 -15.83
CA ARG A 240 -19.43 8.26 -16.55
C ARG A 240 -19.65 6.89 -17.18
N TRP A 241 -20.38 6.01 -16.49
CA TRP A 241 -20.53 4.60 -16.85
C TRP A 241 -21.70 4.34 -17.80
N ARG A 242 -22.61 5.30 -17.94
CA ARG A 242 -23.70 5.26 -18.95
C ARG A 242 -23.24 5.52 -20.38
N LYS A 243 -22.04 6.07 -20.59
CA LYS A 243 -21.50 6.35 -21.92
C LYS A 243 -21.12 5.06 -22.64
N ALA A 244 -21.56 4.92 -23.89
CA ALA A 244 -21.25 3.76 -24.74
C ALA A 244 -19.71 3.52 -24.81
N GLY A 245 -19.34 2.24 -24.80
CA GLY A 245 -17.93 1.80 -24.87
C GLY A 245 -17.14 1.89 -23.57
N ARG A 246 -17.70 2.44 -22.49
CA ARG A 246 -17.03 2.47 -21.18
C ARG A 246 -17.26 1.15 -20.42
N ARG A 247 -16.19 0.41 -20.15
CA ARG A 247 -16.25 -0.87 -19.42
C ARG A 247 -15.89 -0.74 -17.94
N GLY A 248 -15.02 0.21 -17.60
CA GLY A 248 -14.52 0.39 -16.24
C GLY A 248 -13.32 1.33 -16.16
N THR A 249 -12.66 1.35 -15.02
CA THR A 249 -11.43 2.10 -14.81
C THR A 249 -10.25 1.17 -14.54
N THR A 250 -9.11 1.43 -15.19
CA THR A 250 -7.90 0.65 -14.93
C THR A 250 -7.21 1.18 -13.69
N VAL A 251 -6.93 0.30 -12.75
CA VAL A 251 -6.19 0.61 -11.53
C VAL A 251 -4.81 -0.05 -11.55
N SER A 252 -3.88 0.54 -10.82
CA SER A 252 -2.58 -0.06 -10.51
C SER A 252 -2.75 -1.05 -9.36
N PHE A 253 -2.52 -2.33 -9.60
CA PHE A 253 -2.57 -3.37 -8.59
C PHE A 253 -1.16 -3.91 -8.33
N PRO A 254 -0.53 -3.56 -7.19
CA PRO A 254 0.81 -4.04 -6.86
C PRO A 254 0.80 -5.55 -6.61
N LEU A 255 1.74 -6.25 -7.22
CA LEU A 255 1.99 -7.67 -7.01
C LEU A 255 3.40 -7.88 -6.49
N ASN A 256 3.54 -8.56 -5.37
CA ASN A 256 4.83 -9.01 -4.88
C ASN A 256 5.42 -10.06 -5.83
N LEU A 257 6.71 -9.97 -6.10
CA LEU A 257 7.43 -10.87 -7.01
C LEU A 257 7.85 -12.21 -6.34
N ASN A 258 7.33 -12.51 -5.15
CA ASN A 258 7.46 -13.77 -4.40
C ASN A 258 8.85 -14.44 -4.50
N GLY A 259 9.72 -14.21 -3.53
CA GLY A 259 11.00 -14.89 -3.41
C GLY A 259 12.06 -14.61 -4.50
N ARG A 260 11.70 -13.87 -5.57
CA ARG A 260 12.65 -13.43 -6.59
C ARG A 260 13.46 -12.21 -6.18
N LEU A 261 13.10 -11.61 -5.06
CA LEU A 261 13.75 -10.47 -4.48
C LEU A 261 13.92 -10.73 -2.98
N ARG A 262 15.16 -10.95 -2.58
CA ARG A 262 15.69 -10.78 -1.24
C ARG A 262 14.69 -11.18 -0.13
N ASP A 263 14.75 -12.42 0.30
CA ASP A 263 13.87 -12.94 1.38
C ASP A 263 13.87 -12.11 2.68
N GLY A 264 14.87 -11.27 2.88
CA GLY A 264 14.98 -10.34 4.01
C GLY A 264 14.11 -9.09 3.97
N GLY A 265 13.27 -8.90 2.95
CA GLY A 265 12.35 -7.76 2.88
C GLY A 265 13.00 -6.39 2.61
N LEU A 266 14.23 -6.34 2.10
CA LEU A 266 14.92 -5.10 1.74
C LEU A 266 14.58 -4.64 0.32
N GLY A 267 14.26 -3.36 0.17
CA GLY A 267 13.92 -2.73 -1.09
C GLY A 267 12.48 -2.99 -1.53
N ASN A 268 12.12 -2.43 -2.68
CA ASN A 268 10.80 -2.58 -3.25
C ASN A 268 10.76 -3.77 -4.23
N GLY A 269 10.08 -4.83 -3.83
CA GLY A 269 9.93 -6.09 -4.55
C GLY A 269 8.61 -6.23 -5.30
N THR A 270 7.90 -5.15 -5.55
CA THR A 270 6.62 -5.20 -6.26
C THR A 270 6.75 -4.91 -7.75
N THR A 271 5.85 -5.49 -8.52
CA THR A 271 5.49 -5.06 -9.88
C THR A 271 4.05 -4.58 -9.90
N THR A 272 3.69 -3.81 -10.91
CA THR A 272 2.32 -3.30 -11.03
C THR A 272 1.57 -4.03 -12.13
N MET A 273 0.43 -4.61 -11.80
CA MET A 273 -0.51 -5.24 -12.75
C MET A 273 -1.67 -4.28 -13.01
N PRO A 274 -1.99 -3.96 -14.28
CA PRO A 274 -3.19 -3.21 -14.60
C PRO A 274 -4.42 -4.12 -14.46
N VAL A 275 -5.34 -3.73 -13.58
CA VAL A 275 -6.64 -4.41 -13.37
C VAL A 275 -7.74 -3.45 -13.77
N VAL A 276 -8.72 -3.91 -14.55
CA VAL A 276 -9.89 -3.11 -14.91
C VAL A 276 -10.99 -3.37 -13.88
N LEU A 277 -11.30 -2.38 -13.06
CA LEU A 277 -12.48 -2.41 -12.20
C LEU A 277 -13.73 -2.26 -13.07
N PRO A 278 -14.68 -3.23 -13.05
CA PRO A 278 -15.83 -3.24 -13.97
C PRO A 278 -16.95 -2.30 -13.48
N CYS A 279 -16.64 -1.00 -13.38
CA CYS A 279 -17.57 0.01 -12.86
C CYS A 279 -18.82 0.21 -13.75
N ALA A 280 -18.78 -0.16 -15.02
CA ALA A 280 -19.94 -0.08 -15.91
C ALA A 280 -20.94 -1.22 -15.69
N GLU A 281 -20.51 -2.31 -15.06
CA GLU A 281 -21.36 -3.47 -14.81
C GLU A 281 -22.36 -3.17 -13.67
N PRO A 282 -23.68 -3.26 -13.92
CA PRO A 282 -24.69 -3.01 -12.89
C PRO A 282 -24.82 -4.13 -11.85
N ALA A 283 -24.67 -5.40 -12.26
CA ALA A 283 -24.87 -6.55 -11.38
C ALA A 283 -23.64 -6.77 -10.46
N PRO A 284 -23.80 -6.72 -9.12
CA PRO A 284 -22.69 -6.89 -8.16
C PRO A 284 -21.94 -8.22 -8.32
N ARG A 285 -22.67 -9.32 -8.49
CA ARG A 285 -22.08 -10.65 -8.65
C ARG A 285 -21.26 -10.76 -9.94
N GLU A 286 -21.71 -10.14 -11.02
CA GLU A 286 -20.99 -10.09 -12.28
C GLU A 286 -19.75 -9.20 -12.19
N ARG A 287 -19.79 -8.08 -11.43
CA ARG A 287 -18.59 -7.29 -11.09
C ARG A 287 -17.55 -8.17 -10.41
N LEU A 288 -17.93 -8.96 -9.40
CA LEU A 288 -17.03 -9.86 -8.69
C LEU A 288 -16.45 -10.92 -9.64
N ARG A 289 -17.27 -11.58 -10.46
CA ARG A 289 -16.84 -12.59 -11.43
C ARG A 289 -15.76 -12.04 -12.38
N ARG A 290 -15.97 -10.85 -12.93
CA ARG A 290 -14.98 -10.19 -13.82
C ARG A 290 -13.69 -9.81 -13.11
N VAL A 291 -13.75 -9.46 -11.84
CA VAL A 291 -12.55 -9.23 -11.02
C VAL A 291 -11.81 -10.54 -10.79
N MET A 292 -12.51 -11.63 -10.43
CA MET A 292 -11.91 -12.94 -10.21
C MET A 292 -11.21 -13.47 -11.47
N GLU A 293 -11.79 -13.31 -12.64
CA GLU A 293 -11.17 -13.70 -13.91
C GLU A 293 -9.87 -12.98 -14.17
N GLN A 294 -9.83 -11.65 -13.91
CA GLN A 294 -8.62 -10.84 -14.13
C GLN A 294 -7.52 -11.13 -13.11
N THR A 295 -7.89 -11.47 -11.89
CA THR A 295 -6.99 -11.66 -10.75
C THR A 295 -6.90 -13.12 -10.29
N SER A 296 -7.20 -14.08 -11.17
CA SER A 296 -7.03 -15.50 -10.89
C SER A 296 -5.58 -15.83 -10.57
N VAL A 297 -5.37 -16.83 -9.71
CA VAL A 297 -4.03 -17.30 -9.30
C VAL A 297 -3.16 -17.58 -10.51
N GLY A 298 -3.69 -18.25 -11.52
CA GLY A 298 -2.98 -18.56 -12.76
C GLY A 298 -2.53 -17.32 -13.54
N ARG A 299 -3.41 -16.31 -13.67
CA ARG A 299 -3.08 -15.04 -14.35
C ARG A 299 -2.06 -14.22 -13.57
N MET A 300 -2.20 -14.14 -12.25
CA MET A 300 -1.22 -13.44 -11.40
C MET A 300 0.15 -14.15 -11.43
N ALA A 301 0.17 -15.48 -11.38
CA ALA A 301 1.39 -16.26 -11.50
C ALA A 301 2.06 -16.08 -12.87
N ALA A 302 1.29 -16.13 -13.95
CA ALA A 302 1.79 -15.86 -15.30
C ALA A 302 2.33 -14.44 -15.43
N TYR A 303 1.62 -13.45 -14.85
CA TYR A 303 2.08 -12.07 -14.85
C TYR A 303 3.41 -11.90 -14.11
N ARG A 304 3.59 -12.54 -12.93
CA ARG A 304 4.84 -12.52 -12.15
C ARG A 304 5.99 -13.24 -12.87
N ARG A 305 5.72 -14.32 -13.62
CA ARG A 305 6.72 -15.17 -14.25
C ARG A 305 7.66 -14.40 -15.18
N ASP A 306 7.12 -13.41 -15.87
CA ASP A 306 7.82 -12.60 -16.85
C ASP A 306 8.28 -11.25 -16.31
N ARG A 307 8.16 -11.02 -14.99
CA ARG A 307 8.57 -9.76 -14.35
C ARG A 307 9.81 -9.95 -13.52
N TYR A 308 10.71 -9.02 -13.68
CA TYR A 308 11.97 -8.95 -12.95
C TYR A 308 12.22 -7.51 -12.52
N PRO A 309 12.97 -7.29 -11.43
CA PRO A 309 13.45 -5.96 -11.10
C PRO A 309 14.29 -5.41 -12.25
N VAL A 310 13.90 -4.25 -12.74
CA VAL A 310 14.58 -3.64 -13.89
C VAL A 310 15.90 -3.03 -13.44
N LYS A 311 17.01 -3.45 -14.05
CA LYS A 311 18.25 -2.68 -14.08
C LYS A 311 18.22 -1.77 -15.31
N ALA A 312 18.34 -0.45 -15.12
CA ALA A 312 18.56 0.48 -16.20
C ALA A 312 19.59 1.53 -15.80
N PRO A 313 20.36 2.09 -16.76
CA PRO A 313 21.25 3.21 -16.50
C PRO A 313 20.50 4.42 -15.93
N ALA A 314 21.16 5.24 -15.12
CA ALA A 314 20.55 6.40 -14.48
C ALA A 314 19.90 7.39 -15.48
N ALA A 315 20.47 7.48 -16.70
CA ALA A 315 19.90 8.33 -17.77
C ALA A 315 18.53 7.82 -18.25
N VAL A 316 18.37 6.49 -18.38
CA VAL A 316 17.09 5.86 -18.73
C VAL A 316 16.06 6.07 -17.62
N PHE A 317 16.49 6.05 -16.35
CA PHE A 317 15.60 6.36 -15.23
C PHE A 317 15.16 7.82 -15.21
N ARG A 318 15.98 8.78 -15.65
CA ARG A 318 15.57 10.19 -15.77
C ARG A 318 14.47 10.37 -16.83
N LEU A 319 14.58 9.70 -17.99
CA LEU A 319 13.53 9.71 -19.01
C LEU A 319 12.28 8.96 -18.54
N LEU A 320 12.44 7.77 -17.95
CA LEU A 320 11.37 7.00 -17.34
C LEU A 320 10.69 7.76 -16.20
N ARG A 321 11.41 8.57 -15.43
CA ARG A 321 10.86 9.43 -14.38
C ARG A 321 9.73 10.32 -14.91
N TRP A 322 9.97 11.03 -16.00
CA TRP A 322 8.97 11.90 -16.60
C TRP A 322 7.76 11.09 -17.16
N LEU A 323 8.01 9.96 -17.80
CA LEU A 323 6.96 9.07 -18.29
C LEU A 323 6.18 8.44 -17.14
N VAL A 324 6.86 7.98 -16.10
CA VAL A 324 6.24 7.30 -14.94
C VAL A 324 5.46 8.28 -14.08
N SER A 325 5.97 9.49 -13.81
CA SER A 325 5.21 10.50 -13.06
C SER A 325 3.92 10.87 -13.79
N ARG A 326 3.96 11.03 -15.11
CA ARG A 326 2.75 11.23 -15.94
C ARG A 326 1.88 9.98 -16.01
N ALA A 327 2.49 8.79 -15.99
CA ALA A 327 1.78 7.54 -15.98
C ALA A 327 1.00 7.30 -14.67
N PHE A 328 1.38 7.90 -13.56
CA PHE A 328 0.66 7.83 -12.29
C PHE A 328 -0.28 9.01 -12.03
N LEU A 329 -0.25 10.06 -12.86
CA LEU A 329 -1.12 11.22 -12.71
C LEU A 329 -2.61 10.87 -12.78
N GLY A 330 -3.35 11.24 -11.75
CA GLY A 330 -4.81 11.10 -11.70
C GLY A 330 -5.32 9.67 -11.60
N ARG A 331 -4.51 8.71 -11.10
CA ARG A 331 -4.86 7.28 -11.09
C ARG A 331 -5.11 6.75 -9.72
N LEU A 332 -5.76 5.59 -9.71
CA LEU A 332 -6.02 4.82 -8.51
C LEU A 332 -5.04 3.65 -8.42
N THR A 333 -4.32 3.58 -7.31
CA THR A 333 -3.57 2.39 -6.91
C THR A 333 -4.38 1.66 -5.85
N VAL A 334 -4.53 0.35 -6.00
CA VAL A 334 -5.22 -0.48 -5.01
C VAL A 334 -4.28 -1.56 -4.54
N SER A 335 -3.89 -1.53 -3.27
CA SER A 335 -3.07 -2.57 -2.65
C SER A 335 -3.89 -3.37 -1.65
N VAL A 336 -3.60 -4.65 -1.53
CA VAL A 336 -4.23 -5.50 -0.52
C VAL A 336 -3.15 -6.26 0.24
N ILE A 337 -3.20 -6.18 1.56
CA ILE A 337 -2.21 -6.74 2.47
C ILE A 337 -2.92 -7.69 3.43
N GLY A 338 -2.59 -8.97 3.33
CA GLY A 338 -3.03 -9.98 4.31
C GLY A 338 -2.08 -10.00 5.51
N VAL A 339 -2.65 -9.93 6.70
CA VAL A 339 -1.94 -10.07 7.98
C VAL A 339 -2.33 -11.40 8.61
N SER A 340 -1.34 -12.25 8.85
CA SER A 340 -1.56 -13.63 9.35
C SER A 340 -1.84 -13.71 10.86
N LEU A 341 -2.12 -12.57 11.50
CA LEU A 341 -2.46 -12.51 12.92
C LEU A 341 -3.91 -12.04 13.08
N PRO A 342 -4.64 -12.59 14.05
CA PRO A 342 -5.97 -12.08 14.43
C PRO A 342 -5.82 -10.78 15.23
N LEU A 343 -5.31 -9.74 14.60
CA LEU A 343 -5.17 -8.42 15.21
C LEU A 343 -6.42 -7.60 14.93
N ASP A 344 -7.11 -7.22 15.98
CA ASP A 344 -8.20 -6.26 15.89
C ASP A 344 -7.65 -4.86 15.63
N GLY A 345 -8.30 -4.13 14.71
CA GLY A 345 -7.91 -2.76 14.41
C GLY A 345 -6.58 -2.58 13.68
N CYS A 346 -6.13 -3.60 12.91
CA CYS A 346 -4.96 -3.43 12.06
C CYS A 346 -5.31 -2.65 10.78
N PHE A 347 -4.53 -1.61 10.46
CA PHE A 347 -4.72 -0.80 9.26
C PHE A 347 -3.39 -0.31 8.69
N ALA A 348 -3.40 0.09 7.42
CA ALA A 348 -2.24 0.70 6.78
C ALA A 348 -2.40 2.22 6.68
N VAL A 349 -1.29 2.94 6.72
CA VAL A 349 -1.20 4.31 6.22
C VAL A 349 -0.50 4.26 4.87
N PRO A 350 -1.24 4.40 3.77
CA PRO A 350 -0.65 4.36 2.44
C PRO A 350 0.11 5.67 2.13
N PRO A 351 1.00 5.65 1.11
CA PRO A 351 1.73 6.84 0.72
C PRO A 351 0.79 7.89 0.12
N THR A 352 1.13 9.14 0.31
CA THR A 352 0.37 10.30 -0.22
C THR A 352 1.02 10.83 -1.49
N TYR A 353 0.99 10.07 -2.58
CA TYR A 353 1.55 10.54 -3.85
C TYR A 353 0.85 11.82 -4.32
N ASP A 354 1.63 12.83 -4.62
CA ASP A 354 1.13 14.07 -5.23
C ASP A 354 0.92 13.87 -6.76
N THR A 355 0.08 12.90 -7.10
CA THR A 355 -0.17 12.54 -8.50
C THR A 355 -1.58 12.90 -8.97
N GLY A 356 -2.33 13.66 -8.16
CA GLY A 356 -3.73 14.01 -8.47
C GLY A 356 -4.67 12.79 -8.54
N GLY A 357 -4.22 11.64 -8.03
CA GLY A 357 -4.97 10.38 -8.00
C GLY A 357 -5.31 9.95 -6.57
N GLY A 358 -5.38 8.63 -6.37
CA GLY A 358 -5.64 8.05 -5.05
C GLY A 358 -4.94 6.72 -4.83
N VAL A 359 -4.84 6.34 -3.56
CA VAL A 359 -4.40 5.02 -3.12
C VAL A 359 -5.47 4.45 -2.20
N VAL A 360 -5.92 3.24 -2.48
CA VAL A 360 -6.75 2.44 -1.57
C VAL A 360 -5.94 1.26 -1.12
N SER A 361 -5.70 1.16 0.18
CA SER A 361 -5.01 0.04 0.79
C SER A 361 -5.97 -0.74 1.67
N ILE A 362 -6.20 -2.00 1.35
CA ILE A 362 -7.06 -2.89 2.13
C ILE A 362 -6.17 -3.80 2.94
N VAL A 363 -6.22 -3.68 4.26
CA VAL A 363 -5.59 -4.61 5.20
C VAL A 363 -6.65 -5.58 5.69
N HIS A 364 -6.36 -6.86 5.64
CA HIS A 364 -7.25 -7.87 6.18
C HIS A 364 -6.51 -8.87 7.09
N SER A 365 -7.15 -9.21 8.18
CA SER A 365 -6.79 -10.31 9.10
C SER A 365 -7.98 -11.26 9.24
N GLY A 366 -7.88 -12.25 10.14
CA GLY A 366 -9.04 -13.10 10.46
C GLY A 366 -10.22 -12.34 11.09
N THR A 367 -9.96 -11.20 11.75
CA THR A 367 -10.94 -10.44 12.54
C THR A 367 -11.18 -9.03 12.03
N THR A 368 -10.45 -8.56 11.03
CA THR A 368 -10.50 -7.18 10.57
C THR A 368 -10.35 -7.07 9.07
N VAL A 369 -11.15 -6.21 8.45
CA VAL A 369 -10.93 -5.73 7.07
C VAL A 369 -11.06 -4.22 7.08
N VAL A 370 -9.94 -3.51 6.90
CA VAL A 370 -9.91 -2.03 6.89
C VAL A 370 -9.41 -1.54 5.54
N ALA A 371 -10.18 -0.67 4.92
CA ALA A 371 -9.78 0.10 3.75
C ALA A 371 -9.29 1.49 4.17
N SER A 372 -8.04 1.79 3.87
CA SER A 372 -7.43 3.10 4.03
C SER A 372 -7.38 3.78 2.66
N CYS A 373 -8.10 4.88 2.51
CA CYS A 373 -8.28 5.60 1.27
C CYS A 373 -7.56 6.94 1.35
N VAL A 374 -6.57 7.15 0.50
CA VAL A 374 -5.89 8.44 0.34
C VAL A 374 -6.19 8.98 -1.05
N PHE A 375 -6.74 10.17 -1.11
CA PHE A 375 -7.04 10.85 -2.38
C PHE A 375 -6.43 12.26 -2.39
N SER A 376 -5.99 12.70 -3.57
CA SER A 376 -5.65 14.10 -3.77
C SER A 376 -6.80 14.99 -3.33
N ALA A 377 -6.50 16.08 -2.64
CA ALA A 377 -7.51 17.05 -2.22
C ALA A 377 -8.26 17.70 -3.41
N ALA A 378 -7.66 17.63 -4.62
CA ALA A 378 -8.29 18.07 -5.87
C ALA A 378 -9.41 17.12 -6.37
N ILE A 379 -9.57 15.92 -5.77
CA ILE A 379 -10.66 15.00 -6.14
C ILE A 379 -11.89 15.35 -5.31
N ALA A 380 -12.83 16.04 -5.94
CA ALA A 380 -14.08 16.43 -5.29
C ALA A 380 -14.90 15.20 -4.87
N HIS A 381 -15.56 15.32 -3.71
CA HIS A 381 -16.43 14.27 -3.14
C HIS A 381 -15.78 12.89 -2.94
N ALA A 382 -14.44 12.84 -2.79
CA ALA A 382 -13.74 11.60 -2.44
C ALA A 382 -14.13 11.08 -1.04
N ASP A 383 -14.57 11.97 -0.15
CA ASP A 383 -15.13 11.70 1.18
C ASP A 383 -16.37 10.79 1.16
N ARG A 384 -17.11 10.75 0.04
CA ARG A 384 -18.27 9.86 -0.12
C ARG A 384 -17.87 8.40 -0.42
N LEU A 385 -16.66 8.14 -0.89
CA LEU A 385 -16.24 6.81 -1.32
C LEU A 385 -16.30 5.75 -0.21
N PRO A 386 -15.91 6.02 1.06
CA PRO A 386 -16.06 5.05 2.12
C PRO A 386 -17.51 4.56 2.29
N GLY A 387 -18.47 5.47 2.45
CA GLY A 387 -19.88 5.09 2.59
C GLY A 387 -20.46 4.38 1.35
N LEU A 388 -19.99 4.74 0.14
CA LEU A 388 -20.34 4.02 -1.08
C LEU A 388 -19.71 2.62 -1.16
N MET A 389 -18.57 2.38 -0.51
CA MET A 389 -18.00 1.05 -0.39
C MET A 389 -18.83 0.17 0.55
N GLU A 390 -19.35 0.69 1.66
CA GLU A 390 -20.27 -0.02 2.54
C GLU A 390 -21.54 -0.43 1.79
N GLN A 391 -22.15 0.51 1.09
CA GLN A 391 -23.35 0.25 0.27
C GLN A 391 -23.09 -0.82 -0.80
N ALA A 392 -21.93 -0.77 -1.47
CA ALA A 392 -21.57 -1.75 -2.50
C ALA A 392 -21.29 -3.14 -1.91
N LEU A 393 -20.79 -3.22 -0.67
CA LEU A 393 -20.63 -4.49 0.05
C LEU A 393 -22.01 -5.08 0.38
N ASP A 394 -22.94 -4.27 0.88
CA ASP A 394 -24.30 -4.69 1.19
C ASP A 394 -25.10 -5.12 -0.05
N GLU A 395 -24.93 -4.45 -1.18
CA GLU A 395 -25.50 -4.88 -2.47
C GLU A 395 -25.00 -6.26 -2.86
N LEU A 396 -23.69 -6.46 -2.81
CA LEU A 396 -23.05 -7.72 -3.18
C LEU A 396 -23.48 -8.85 -2.23
N ARG A 397 -23.54 -8.60 -0.92
CA ARG A 397 -24.01 -9.55 0.09
C ARG A 397 -25.44 -10.02 -0.19
N ARG A 398 -26.36 -9.07 -0.45
CA ARG A 398 -27.76 -9.38 -0.76
C ARG A 398 -27.92 -10.20 -2.04
N GLU A 399 -27.10 -9.95 -3.05
CA GLU A 399 -27.18 -10.69 -4.32
C GLU A 399 -26.55 -12.10 -4.21
N VAL A 400 -25.55 -12.27 -3.38
CA VAL A 400 -24.91 -13.59 -3.16
C VAL A 400 -25.79 -14.49 -2.27
N ALA A 401 -26.60 -13.92 -1.38
CA ALA A 401 -27.54 -14.66 -0.52
C ALA A 401 -28.82 -15.15 -1.24
N ARG A 402 -29.09 -14.67 -2.44
CA ARG A 402 -30.19 -15.13 -3.33
C ARG A 402 -29.78 -16.34 -4.15
#